data_d674a142a82478438dcc4883729f4f96
#
_entry.id   d674a142a82478438dcc4883729f4f96
#
_cell.length_a   1.000
_cell.length_b   1.000
_cell.length_c   1.000
_cell.angle_alpha   90.00
_cell.angle_beta   90.00
_cell.angle_gamma   90.00
#
_symmetry.space_group_name_H-M   'P 1'
#
loop_
_entity.id
_entity.type
_entity.pdbx_description
1 polymer ?
#
loop_
_entity_poly.entity_id
_entity_poly.type
_entity_poly.pdbx_seq_one_letter_code
_entity_poly.pdbx_strand_id
1 'polypeptide(L)'
;AEWDLDFVLRVDHLDPDADIIVVFGGTNDFGHGDAPIGNFSDRTPETFSGACHYLMAGLINKYPDSRIVFMTPLHRASENTPNANGALLEAYVEIIKKTASYYSIPVLDLWSVSGIQPCVPIIKEKFCPDGLHPNDKGHEIMAQVIAEELLKI
;
A
#
# COMPACT_ATOMS: atom_id res chain seq x y z
N ALA A 1 7.86 2.49 -20.28
CA ALA A 1 8.61 1.42 -19.60
C ALA A 1 7.69 0.67 -18.62
N GLU A 2 8.03 -0.56 -18.27
CA GLU A 2 7.16 -1.39 -17.40
C GLU A 2 6.88 -0.75 -16.05
N TRP A 3 7.82 0.01 -15.51
CA TRP A 3 7.65 0.73 -14.24
C TRP A 3 6.75 1.97 -14.31
N ASP A 4 6.39 2.41 -15.50
CA ASP A 4 5.44 3.52 -15.68
C ASP A 4 3.98 3.05 -15.70
N LEU A 5 3.76 1.74 -15.68
CA LEU A 5 2.42 1.16 -15.69
C LEU A 5 1.76 1.26 -14.30
N ASP A 6 0.46 1.44 -14.31
CA ASP A 6 -0.35 1.29 -13.11
C ASP A 6 -0.17 -0.11 -12.49
N PHE A 7 -0.33 -0.24 -11.19
CA PHE A 7 -0.15 -1.54 -10.50
C PHE A 7 -0.99 -2.65 -11.11
N VAL A 8 -2.23 -2.35 -11.48
CA VAL A 8 -3.13 -3.34 -12.09
C VAL A 8 -2.59 -3.89 -13.42
N LEU A 9 -1.84 -3.09 -14.17
CA LEU A 9 -1.23 -3.49 -15.43
C LEU A 9 0.11 -4.18 -15.24
N ARG A 10 0.79 -3.96 -14.13
CA ARG A 10 2.10 -4.58 -13.84
C ARG A 10 2.00 -6.08 -13.59
N VAL A 11 0.85 -6.58 -13.20
CA VAL A 11 0.67 -8.01 -12.89
C VAL A 11 1.11 -8.89 -14.05
N ASP A 12 0.79 -8.49 -15.29
CA ASP A 12 1.15 -9.26 -16.47
C ASP A 12 2.66 -9.29 -16.75
N HIS A 13 3.41 -8.33 -16.20
CA HIS A 13 4.85 -8.18 -16.40
C HIS A 13 5.70 -8.76 -15.26
N LEU A 14 5.06 -9.20 -14.18
CA LEU A 14 5.78 -9.81 -13.05
C LEU A 14 6.31 -11.18 -13.41
N ASP A 15 7.45 -11.56 -12.81
CA ASP A 15 8.08 -12.86 -12.99
C ASP A 15 7.08 -13.99 -12.68
N PRO A 16 6.77 -14.87 -13.64
CA PRO A 16 5.81 -15.96 -13.42
C PRO A 16 6.26 -16.97 -12.37
N ASP A 17 7.57 -17.03 -12.08
CA ASP A 17 8.15 -17.99 -11.13
C ASP A 17 8.35 -17.41 -9.73
N ALA A 18 7.78 -16.24 -9.43
CA ALA A 18 7.90 -15.62 -8.12
C ALA A 18 7.22 -16.47 -7.03
N ASP A 19 7.94 -16.74 -5.95
CA ASP A 19 7.44 -17.48 -4.79
C ASP A 19 6.70 -16.59 -3.81
N ILE A 20 7.10 -15.32 -3.72
CA ILE A 20 6.51 -14.33 -2.81
C ILE A 20 6.30 -13.03 -3.59
N ILE A 21 5.09 -12.50 -3.51
CA ILE A 21 4.73 -11.21 -4.10
C ILE A 21 4.37 -10.26 -2.97
N VAL A 22 5.09 -9.15 -2.87
CA VAL A 22 4.82 -8.09 -1.88
C VAL A 22 4.38 -6.84 -2.62
N VAL A 23 3.22 -6.32 -2.26
CA VAL A 23 2.66 -5.11 -2.89
C VAL A 23 2.66 -3.96 -1.89
N PHE A 24 3.22 -2.83 -2.30
CA PHE A 24 3.31 -1.64 -1.48
C PHE A 24 2.89 -0.42 -2.31
N GLY A 25 1.73 0.13 -2.00
CA GLY A 25 1.18 1.28 -2.72
C GLY A 25 -0.02 1.90 -2.01
N GLY A 26 -0.61 2.93 -2.62
CA GLY A 26 -1.80 3.62 -2.11
C GLY A 26 -1.55 5.05 -1.66
N THR A 27 -0.33 5.41 -1.25
CA THR A 27 -0.02 6.78 -0.83
C THR A 27 -0.12 7.78 -1.98
N ASN A 28 0.25 7.38 -3.19
CA ASN A 28 0.13 8.26 -4.36
C ASN A 28 -1.32 8.42 -4.82
N ASP A 29 -2.13 7.39 -4.68
CA ASP A 29 -3.57 7.49 -4.94
C ASP A 29 -4.21 8.55 -4.05
N PHE A 30 -3.86 8.57 -2.77
CA PHE A 30 -4.26 9.63 -1.86
C PHE A 30 -3.67 11.00 -2.26
N GLY A 31 -2.37 11.04 -2.55
CA GLY A 31 -1.64 12.28 -2.81
C GLY A 31 -2.05 12.98 -4.09
N HIS A 32 -2.32 12.22 -5.15
CA HIS A 32 -2.84 12.76 -6.41
C HIS A 32 -4.33 13.08 -6.32
N GLY A 33 -5.11 12.18 -5.70
CA GLY A 33 -6.53 12.39 -5.42
C GLY A 33 -7.40 12.56 -6.65
N ASP A 34 -6.95 12.08 -7.80
CA ASP A 34 -7.62 12.24 -9.09
C ASP A 34 -8.58 11.08 -9.44
N ALA A 35 -8.42 9.94 -8.79
CA ALA A 35 -9.31 8.80 -8.94
C ALA A 35 -10.35 8.74 -7.80
N PRO A 36 -11.63 8.43 -8.08
CA PRO A 36 -12.62 8.25 -7.02
C PRO A 36 -12.23 7.10 -6.09
N ILE A 37 -12.58 7.24 -4.81
CA ILE A 37 -12.31 6.17 -3.84
C ILE A 37 -13.21 4.94 -4.10
N GLY A 38 -14.46 5.17 -4.52
CA GLY A 38 -15.41 4.13 -4.86
C GLY A 38 -16.02 3.40 -3.67
N ASN A 39 -16.64 2.26 -3.98
CA ASN A 39 -17.34 1.40 -3.02
C ASN A 39 -16.72 0.02 -2.97
N PHE A 40 -16.90 -0.69 -1.87
CA PHE A 40 -16.40 -2.05 -1.71
C PHE A 40 -16.94 -3.03 -2.78
N SER A 41 -18.11 -2.77 -3.34
CA SER A 41 -18.70 -3.59 -4.42
C SER A 41 -18.06 -3.38 -5.79
N ASP A 42 -17.24 -2.34 -5.97
CA ASP A 42 -16.58 -2.07 -7.25
C ASP A 42 -15.57 -3.15 -7.58
N ARG A 43 -15.47 -3.51 -8.87
CA ARG A 43 -14.59 -4.60 -9.34
C ARG A 43 -13.69 -4.19 -10.50
N THR A 44 -13.77 -2.94 -10.96
CA THR A 44 -12.96 -2.42 -12.05
C THR A 44 -11.99 -1.34 -11.55
N PRO A 45 -10.87 -1.08 -12.23
CA PRO A 45 -9.85 -0.15 -11.74
C PRO A 45 -10.19 1.34 -11.89
N GLU A 46 -11.43 1.70 -12.21
CA GLU A 46 -11.85 3.10 -12.28
C GLU A 46 -11.96 3.77 -10.92
N THR A 47 -12.08 3.00 -9.85
CA THR A 47 -12.05 3.50 -8.47
C THR A 47 -10.91 2.83 -7.69
N PHE A 48 -10.47 3.45 -6.61
CA PHE A 48 -9.43 2.85 -5.76
C PHE A 48 -9.88 1.51 -5.17
N SER A 49 -11.11 1.44 -4.66
CA SER A 49 -11.68 0.19 -4.15
C SER A 49 -11.73 -0.89 -5.23
N GLY A 50 -12.21 -0.54 -6.42
CA GLY A 50 -12.26 -1.45 -7.56
C GLY A 50 -10.87 -1.91 -8.00
N ALA A 51 -9.90 -0.99 -8.03
CA ALA A 51 -8.51 -1.32 -8.35
C ALA A 51 -7.89 -2.29 -7.36
N CYS A 52 -8.16 -2.14 -6.06
CA CYS A 52 -7.70 -3.10 -5.04
C CYS A 52 -8.26 -4.50 -5.29
N HIS A 53 -9.57 -4.62 -5.55
CA HIS A 53 -10.19 -5.90 -5.90
C HIS A 53 -9.60 -6.50 -7.17
N TYR A 54 -9.47 -5.70 -8.21
CA TYR A 54 -8.95 -6.13 -9.50
C TYR A 54 -7.51 -6.64 -9.37
N LEU A 55 -6.67 -5.89 -8.67
CA LEU A 55 -5.26 -6.24 -8.44
C LEU A 55 -5.12 -7.53 -7.63
N MET A 56 -5.84 -7.64 -6.52
CA MET A 56 -5.77 -8.81 -5.64
C MET A 56 -6.28 -10.07 -6.34
N ALA A 57 -7.42 -9.99 -7.01
CA ALA A 57 -7.93 -11.12 -7.80
C ALA A 57 -6.97 -11.52 -8.93
N GLY A 58 -6.39 -10.54 -9.63
CA GLY A 58 -5.40 -10.79 -10.68
C GLY A 58 -4.15 -11.49 -10.18
N LEU A 59 -3.63 -11.07 -9.03
CA LEU A 59 -2.47 -11.70 -8.40
C LEU A 59 -2.78 -13.13 -7.96
N ILE A 60 -3.93 -13.39 -7.36
CA ILE A 60 -4.33 -14.75 -6.97
C ILE A 60 -4.46 -15.65 -8.19
N ASN A 61 -5.06 -15.15 -9.28
CA ASN A 61 -5.20 -15.94 -10.51
C ASN A 61 -3.85 -16.27 -11.15
N LYS A 62 -2.89 -15.35 -11.11
CA LYS A 62 -1.55 -15.57 -11.66
C LYS A 62 -0.67 -16.44 -10.75
N TYR A 63 -0.81 -16.29 -9.44
CA TYR A 63 0.05 -16.91 -8.43
C TYR A 63 -0.74 -17.71 -7.39
N PRO A 64 -1.54 -18.72 -7.82
CA PRO A 64 -2.40 -19.45 -6.87
C PRO A 64 -1.61 -20.24 -5.81
N ASP A 65 -0.35 -20.57 -6.09
CA ASP A 65 0.50 -21.35 -5.19
C ASP A 65 1.58 -20.52 -4.49
N SER A 66 1.66 -19.22 -4.77
CA SER A 66 2.66 -18.32 -4.19
C SER A 66 2.08 -17.55 -3.01
N ARG A 67 2.97 -17.00 -2.19
CA ARG A 67 2.56 -16.13 -1.08
C ARG A 67 2.39 -14.71 -1.59
N ILE A 68 1.26 -14.11 -1.29
CA ILE A 68 0.93 -12.73 -1.62
C ILE A 68 0.76 -11.96 -0.32
N VAL A 69 1.41 -10.81 -0.19
CA VAL A 69 1.35 -9.93 0.98
C VAL A 69 1.12 -8.51 0.51
N PHE A 70 0.17 -7.81 1.11
CA PHE A 70 -0.03 -6.38 0.89
C PHE A 70 0.49 -5.61 2.09
N MET A 71 1.25 -4.54 1.83
CA MET A 71 1.68 -3.61 2.86
C MET A 71 0.80 -2.36 2.81
N THR A 72 0.37 -1.89 3.97
CA THR A 72 -0.34 -0.61 4.04
C THR A 72 0.64 0.55 3.84
N PRO A 73 0.16 1.71 3.35
CA PRO A 73 0.99 2.91 3.32
C PRO A 73 1.56 3.28 4.69
N LEU A 74 2.70 3.96 4.67
CA LEU A 74 3.22 4.66 5.84
C LEU A 74 2.37 5.91 6.12
N HIS A 75 2.42 6.40 7.35
CA HIS A 75 1.96 7.73 7.68
C HIS A 75 2.73 8.81 6.89
N ARG A 76 2.06 9.93 6.64
CA ARG A 76 2.68 11.11 6.01
C ARG A 76 2.16 12.38 6.65
N ALA A 77 2.94 13.46 6.57
CA ALA A 77 2.61 14.73 7.24
C ALA A 77 1.28 15.33 6.79
N SER A 78 0.87 15.08 5.54
CA SER A 78 -0.38 15.61 4.96
C SER A 78 -1.59 14.67 5.11
N GLU A 79 -1.47 13.58 5.82
CA GLU A 79 -2.50 12.53 5.88
C GLU A 79 -3.86 12.99 6.43
N ASN A 80 -3.85 14.02 7.26
CA ASN A 80 -5.04 14.57 7.89
C ASN A 80 -5.64 15.77 7.14
N THR A 81 -5.09 16.10 5.97
CA THR A 81 -5.65 17.09 5.05
C THR A 81 -6.42 16.35 3.97
N PRO A 82 -7.76 16.56 3.85
CA PRO A 82 -8.53 15.87 2.81
C PRO A 82 -7.98 16.15 1.40
N ASN A 83 -7.92 15.11 0.58
CA ASN A 83 -7.55 15.25 -0.83
C ASN A 83 -8.71 15.77 -1.69
N ALA A 84 -8.55 15.82 -3.02
CA ALA A 84 -9.57 16.30 -3.94
C ALA A 84 -10.89 15.48 -3.87
N ASN A 85 -10.83 14.24 -3.40
CA ASN A 85 -12.00 13.39 -3.16
C ASN A 85 -12.62 13.57 -1.77
N GLY A 86 -12.10 14.49 -0.96
CA GLY A 86 -12.57 14.71 0.42
C GLY A 86 -12.15 13.60 1.38
N ALA A 87 -11.17 12.78 1.01
CA ALA A 87 -10.75 11.62 1.79
C ALA A 87 -9.40 11.86 2.48
N LEU A 88 -9.21 11.21 3.63
CA LEU A 88 -7.95 11.14 4.35
C LEU A 88 -7.20 9.87 3.96
N LEU A 89 -5.88 9.83 4.18
CA LEU A 89 -5.06 8.65 3.84
C LEU A 89 -5.56 7.39 4.56
N GLU A 90 -6.04 7.50 5.78
CA GLU A 90 -6.58 6.37 6.54
C GLU A 90 -7.70 5.64 5.80
N ALA A 91 -8.52 6.35 5.02
CA ALA A 91 -9.56 5.72 4.22
C ALA A 91 -8.99 4.74 3.18
N TYR A 92 -7.87 5.09 2.56
CA TYR A 92 -7.16 4.21 1.61
C TYR A 92 -6.56 2.99 2.33
N VAL A 93 -5.97 3.20 3.49
CA VAL A 93 -5.43 2.12 4.34
C VAL A 93 -6.52 1.11 4.68
N GLU A 94 -7.68 1.58 5.13
CA GLU A 94 -8.81 0.71 5.50
C GLU A 94 -9.37 -0.07 4.30
N ILE A 95 -9.39 0.52 3.11
CA ILE A 95 -9.81 -0.17 1.88
C ILE A 95 -8.84 -1.32 1.56
N ILE A 96 -7.52 -1.08 1.64
CA ILE A 96 -6.52 -2.12 1.41
C ILE A 96 -6.74 -3.28 2.38
N LYS A 97 -6.88 -2.98 3.66
CA LYS A 97 -7.05 -3.99 4.72
C LYS A 97 -8.35 -4.80 4.54
N LYS A 98 -9.45 -4.10 4.29
CA LYS A 98 -10.76 -4.74 4.08
C LYS A 98 -10.77 -5.64 2.85
N THR A 99 -10.19 -5.18 1.75
CA THR A 99 -10.13 -5.93 0.50
C THR A 99 -9.23 -7.16 0.66
N ALA A 100 -8.05 -6.99 1.27
CA ALA A 100 -7.16 -8.11 1.56
C ALA A 100 -7.83 -9.17 2.45
N SER A 101 -8.57 -8.73 3.47
CA SER A 101 -9.34 -9.63 4.33
C SER A 101 -10.38 -10.44 3.53
N TYR A 102 -11.08 -9.80 2.60
CA TYR A 102 -12.03 -10.48 1.72
C TYR A 102 -11.37 -11.58 0.90
N TYR A 103 -10.17 -11.37 0.40
CA TYR A 103 -9.42 -12.35 -0.40
C TYR A 103 -8.54 -13.28 0.44
N SER A 104 -8.58 -13.18 1.75
CA SER A 104 -7.72 -13.96 2.66
C SER A 104 -6.21 -13.75 2.39
N ILE A 105 -5.85 -12.52 1.99
CA ILE A 105 -4.47 -12.12 1.77
C ILE A 105 -3.91 -11.49 3.06
N PRO A 106 -2.74 -11.94 3.55
CA PRO A 106 -2.10 -11.32 4.71
C PRO A 106 -1.70 -9.86 4.43
N VAL A 107 -1.86 -9.01 5.45
CA VAL A 107 -1.45 -7.61 5.40
C VAL A 107 -0.31 -7.36 6.37
N LEU A 108 0.77 -6.77 5.88
CA LEU A 108 1.81 -6.18 6.71
C LEU A 108 1.42 -4.72 6.96
N ASP A 109 0.93 -4.44 8.16
CA ASP A 109 0.32 -3.15 8.48
C ASP A 109 1.36 -2.12 8.93
N LEU A 110 2.11 -1.58 7.98
CA LEU A 110 3.12 -0.54 8.25
C LEU A 110 2.51 0.72 8.86
N TRP A 111 1.26 1.03 8.56
CA TRP A 111 0.53 2.13 9.19
C TRP A 111 0.54 2.01 10.71
N SER A 112 0.34 0.81 11.22
CA SER A 112 0.24 0.57 12.66
C SER A 112 1.58 0.22 13.33
N VAL A 113 2.56 -0.36 12.59
CA VAL A 113 3.74 -0.96 13.23
C VAL A 113 5.07 -0.37 12.80
N SER A 114 5.13 0.52 11.82
CA SER A 114 6.41 1.03 11.32
C SER A 114 7.16 1.92 12.32
N GLY A 115 6.45 2.57 13.23
CA GLY A 115 7.05 3.58 14.11
C GLY A 115 7.38 4.90 13.42
N ILE A 116 7.03 5.07 12.14
CA ILE A 116 7.29 6.29 11.37
C ILE A 116 6.01 7.11 11.25
N GLN A 117 5.89 8.13 12.10
CA GLN A 117 4.75 9.05 12.10
C GLN A 117 5.24 10.50 11.96
N PRO A 118 5.32 11.03 10.72
CA PRO A 118 5.88 12.37 10.49
C PRO A 118 4.98 13.53 10.95
N CYS A 119 3.77 13.24 11.42
CA CYS A 119 2.96 14.24 12.13
C CYS A 119 3.54 14.58 13.50
N VAL A 120 4.43 13.73 14.06
CA VAL A 120 5.18 14.00 15.27
C VAL A 120 6.52 14.64 14.87
N PRO A 121 6.79 15.91 15.25
CA PRO A 121 7.94 16.66 14.72
C PRO A 121 9.29 15.99 14.85
N ILE A 122 9.59 15.33 15.98
CA ILE A 122 10.87 14.66 16.18
C ILE A 122 11.05 13.46 15.25
N ILE A 123 9.98 12.74 14.96
CA ILE A 123 10.00 11.60 14.03
C ILE A 123 10.20 12.09 12.61
N LYS A 124 9.49 13.15 12.23
CA LYS A 124 9.67 13.78 10.92
C LYS A 124 11.12 14.19 10.71
N GLU A 125 11.70 14.91 11.66
CA GLU A 125 13.08 15.39 11.58
C GLU A 125 14.08 14.24 11.43
N LYS A 126 13.92 13.18 12.21
CA LYS A 126 14.89 12.07 12.25
C LYS A 126 14.75 11.08 11.09
N PHE A 127 13.54 10.80 10.63
CA PHE A 127 13.28 9.64 9.78
C PHE A 127 12.55 9.97 8.48
N CYS A 128 11.89 11.12 8.38
CA CYS A 128 11.03 11.46 7.25
C CYS A 128 11.02 13.00 7.02
N PRO A 129 12.16 13.63 6.72
CA PRO A 129 12.30 15.10 6.75
C PRO A 129 11.34 15.86 5.87
N ASP A 130 10.98 15.33 4.69
CA ASP A 130 10.01 15.97 3.79
C ASP A 130 8.56 15.68 4.15
N GLY A 131 8.33 14.83 5.17
CA GLY A 131 7.01 14.42 5.61
C GLY A 131 6.35 13.36 4.75
N LEU A 132 7.07 12.80 3.77
CA LEU A 132 6.54 11.79 2.85
C LEU A 132 7.51 10.62 2.66
N HIS A 133 8.77 10.89 2.34
CA HIS A 133 9.76 9.86 2.03
C HIS A 133 10.69 9.61 3.22
N PRO A 134 10.79 8.37 3.70
CA PRO A 134 11.79 8.01 4.71
C PRO A 134 13.20 8.29 4.19
N ASN A 135 14.08 8.80 5.09
CA ASN A 135 15.49 8.90 4.81
C ASN A 135 16.18 7.53 5.04
N ASP A 136 17.52 7.48 4.98
CA ASP A 136 18.26 6.23 5.15
C ASP A 136 17.94 5.54 6.48
N LYS A 137 17.88 6.30 7.58
CA LYS A 137 17.51 5.75 8.90
C LYS A 137 16.08 5.24 8.94
N GLY A 138 15.16 5.95 8.30
CA GLY A 138 13.77 5.52 8.15
C GLY A 138 13.67 4.22 7.36
N HIS A 139 14.43 4.08 6.28
CA HIS A 139 14.50 2.85 5.49
C HIS A 139 15.08 1.68 6.29
N GLU A 140 16.08 1.91 7.13
CA GLU A 140 16.62 0.87 8.02
C GLU A 140 15.56 0.35 8.99
N ILE A 141 14.78 1.25 9.59
CA ILE A 141 13.67 0.88 10.47
C ILE A 141 12.62 0.06 9.70
N MET A 142 12.24 0.54 8.51
CA MET A 142 11.28 -0.18 7.67
C MET A 142 11.77 -1.57 7.31
N ALA A 143 13.03 -1.70 6.90
CA ALA A 143 13.61 -2.98 6.52
C ALA A 143 13.55 -3.98 7.67
N GLN A 144 13.88 -3.56 8.89
CA GLN A 144 13.80 -4.40 10.07
C GLN A 144 12.37 -4.83 10.38
N VAL A 145 11.43 -3.88 10.38
CA VAL A 145 10.01 -4.17 10.64
C VAL A 145 9.44 -5.12 9.58
N ILE A 146 9.72 -4.86 8.31
CA ILE A 146 9.24 -5.69 7.20
C ILE A 146 9.79 -7.11 7.33
N ALA A 147 11.09 -7.26 7.60
CA ALA A 147 11.70 -8.58 7.76
C ALA A 147 11.07 -9.35 8.92
N GLU A 148 10.89 -8.72 10.08
CA GLU A 148 10.27 -9.34 11.26
C GLU A 148 8.81 -9.74 11.00
N GLU A 149 8.03 -8.87 10.37
CA GLU A 149 6.62 -9.13 10.09
C GLU A 149 6.43 -10.20 9.00
N LEU A 150 7.27 -10.23 7.97
CA LEU A 150 7.21 -11.27 6.95
C LEU A 150 7.47 -12.67 7.51
N LEU A 151 8.29 -12.80 8.54
CA LEU A 151 8.55 -14.10 9.20
C LEU A 151 7.31 -14.64 9.94
N LYS A 152 6.35 -13.78 10.26
CA LYS A 152 5.11 -14.18 10.96
C LYS A 152 4.00 -14.61 10.01
N ILE A 153 4.16 -14.33 8.74
CA ILE A 153 3.10 -14.53 7.72
C ILE A 153 3.30 -15.87 6.95
#